data_b11e9ed8a5b5a3ee9eeb3aa14ec18b44
#
_entry.id   b11e9ed8a5b5a3ee9eeb3aa14ec18b44
#
_cell.length_a   1.000
_cell.length_b   1.000
_cell.length_c   1.000
_cell.angle_alpha   90.00
_cell.angle_beta   90.00
_cell.angle_gamma   90.00
#
_symmetry.space_group_name_H-M   'P 1'
#
loop_
_entity.id
_entity.type
_entity.pdbx_description
1 polymer ?
#
loop_
_entity_poly.entity_id
_entity_poly.type
_entity_poly.pdbx_seq_one_letter_code
_entity_poly.pdbx_strand_id
1 'polypeptide(L)'
;MATLTQLYDENEGDFIDAMVNRFNFSGKKDLVFRSRFIKDNDGCIHQKLAQQSAKHLIDDESQDAGQIYRQTLASICDKMEEMGCPPSKGADRWKNCRYWLREEMFAQWAKEQGLIKPRTIEECWNELKTKAENSQPTTDKEKQSELIVEKWEPQLADMGARRNIKRQQFPANSDLTYRVISPQSGHLMLFEREPNGTIICLCPSEFARSSYHAGKETKLPLPDSEYESFGSDELGWEQLLAVITPELPPFQWLKDSRQEALEVDREHLAGILDYVNSQTNAEVLYTQYLVVASQG
;
A
#
# COMPACT_ATOMS: atom_id res chain seq x y z
N MET A 1 -11.82 13.57 3.65
CA MET A 1 -11.10 13.13 4.88
C MET A 1 -9.99 14.13 5.17
N ALA A 2 -9.66 14.37 6.44
CA ALA A 2 -8.50 15.17 6.81
C ALA A 2 -7.22 14.47 6.35
N THR A 3 -6.24 15.23 5.85
CA THR A 3 -4.93 14.68 5.50
C THR A 3 -4.14 14.33 6.77
N LEU A 4 -3.13 13.45 6.68
CA LEU A 4 -2.26 13.12 7.81
C LEU A 4 -1.63 14.38 8.42
N THR A 5 -1.25 15.34 7.57
CA THR A 5 -0.71 16.64 8.00
C THR A 5 -1.72 17.47 8.81
N GLN A 6 -2.99 17.51 8.36
CA GLN A 6 -4.05 18.21 9.11
C GLN A 6 -4.30 17.55 10.47
N LEU A 7 -4.37 16.22 10.50
CA LEU A 7 -4.52 15.48 11.76
C LEU A 7 -3.32 15.70 12.69
N TYR A 8 -2.10 15.80 12.15
CA TYR A 8 -0.91 16.11 12.94
C TYR A 8 -1.01 17.49 13.58
N ASP A 9 -1.35 18.50 12.78
CA ASP A 9 -1.45 19.89 13.25
C ASP A 9 -2.51 20.05 14.36
N GLU A 10 -3.59 19.29 14.29
CA GLU A 10 -4.66 19.32 15.29
C GLU A 10 -4.31 18.54 16.58
N ASN A 11 -3.41 17.54 16.50
CA ASN A 11 -3.12 16.63 17.61
C ASN A 11 -1.64 16.62 18.02
N GLU A 12 -0.83 17.57 17.55
CA GLU A 12 0.63 17.59 17.80
C GLU A 12 0.97 17.52 19.29
N GLY A 13 0.25 18.28 20.14
CA GLY A 13 0.50 18.31 21.57
C GLY A 13 0.35 16.94 22.22
N ASP A 14 -0.80 16.29 22.00
CA ASP A 14 -1.12 14.98 22.57
C ASP A 14 -0.18 13.89 22.03
N PHE A 15 0.18 13.99 20.76
CA PHE A 15 1.15 13.09 20.14
C PHE A 15 2.55 13.24 20.74
N ILE A 16 3.05 14.47 20.92
CA ILE A 16 4.35 14.73 21.54
C ILE A 16 4.37 14.21 22.98
N ASP A 17 3.28 14.40 23.74
CA ASP A 17 3.13 13.86 25.09
C ASP A 17 3.18 12.33 25.11
N ALA A 18 2.48 11.70 24.19
CA ALA A 18 2.51 10.25 24.04
C ALA A 18 3.92 9.72 23.69
N MET A 19 4.67 10.43 22.83
CA MET A 19 6.02 10.04 22.46
C MET A 19 7.03 10.25 23.60
N VAL A 20 6.92 11.32 24.39
CA VAL A 20 7.72 11.50 25.60
C VAL A 20 7.56 10.31 26.55
N ASN A 21 6.32 9.88 26.75
CA ASN A 21 6.02 8.70 27.58
C ASN A 21 6.56 7.40 26.94
N ARG A 22 6.33 7.18 25.65
CA ARG A 22 6.78 5.98 24.92
C ARG A 22 8.29 5.81 24.93
N PHE A 23 9.05 6.90 24.77
CA PHE A 23 10.51 6.89 24.82
C PHE A 23 11.07 6.97 26.23
N ASN A 24 10.21 7.15 27.23
CA ASN A 24 10.57 7.35 28.63
C ASN A 24 11.54 8.54 28.82
N PHE A 25 11.23 9.66 28.18
CA PHE A 25 12.00 10.89 28.35
C PHE A 25 11.55 11.62 29.61
N SER A 26 12.53 12.19 30.34
CA SER A 26 12.29 13.01 31.53
C SER A 26 13.37 14.08 31.66
N GLY A 27 13.08 15.12 32.45
CA GLY A 27 14.02 16.21 32.74
C GLY A 27 14.53 16.89 31.47
N LYS A 28 15.85 16.99 31.33
CA LYS A 28 16.50 17.66 30.18
C LYS A 28 16.11 17.03 28.83
N LYS A 29 15.92 15.70 28.77
CA LYS A 29 15.52 15.01 27.54
C LYS A 29 14.10 15.36 27.11
N ASP A 30 13.15 15.38 28.02
CA ASP A 30 11.78 15.81 27.75
C ASP A 30 11.75 17.25 27.22
N LEU A 31 12.43 18.16 27.93
CA LEU A 31 12.51 19.56 27.52
C LEU A 31 13.09 19.75 26.10
N VAL A 32 14.23 19.10 25.80
CA VAL A 32 14.90 19.20 24.50
C VAL A 32 14.07 18.53 23.40
N PHE A 33 13.42 17.39 23.69
CA PHE A 33 12.54 16.73 22.75
C PHE A 33 11.37 17.62 22.35
N ARG A 34 10.62 18.14 23.32
CA ARG A 34 9.50 19.07 23.06
C ARG A 34 9.97 20.29 22.29
N SER A 35 11.03 20.95 22.76
CA SER A 35 11.53 22.17 22.11
C SER A 35 12.01 21.95 20.67
N ARG A 36 12.47 20.73 20.32
CA ARG A 36 13.04 20.47 18.99
C ARG A 36 12.03 19.91 17.99
N PHE A 37 11.10 19.06 18.45
CA PHE A 37 10.25 18.30 17.55
C PHE A 37 8.85 18.91 17.34
N ILE A 38 8.47 19.95 18.07
CA ILE A 38 7.28 20.75 17.80
C ILE A 38 7.45 21.54 16.49
N LYS A 39 6.39 21.59 15.69
CA LYS A 39 6.34 22.19 14.35
C LYS A 39 6.77 23.67 14.34
N ASP A 40 6.32 24.44 15.33
CA ASP A 40 6.66 25.87 15.46
C ASP A 40 8.16 26.14 15.52
N ASN A 41 8.95 25.15 15.90
CA ASN A 41 10.41 25.25 16.01
C ASN A 41 11.18 24.67 14.81
N ASP A 42 10.51 24.30 13.72
CA ASP A 42 11.13 23.67 12.56
C ASP A 42 12.25 24.51 11.93
N GLY A 43 12.05 25.80 11.82
CA GLY A 43 13.03 26.75 11.30
C GLY A 43 14.05 27.27 12.33
N CYS A 44 13.93 26.88 13.60
CA CYS A 44 14.79 27.40 14.66
C CYS A 44 16.17 26.73 14.67
N ILE A 45 17.22 27.54 14.84
CA ILE A 45 18.58 27.02 15.04
C ILE A 45 18.75 26.50 16.48
N HIS A 46 19.59 25.47 16.66
CA HIS A 46 19.83 24.86 17.99
C HIS A 46 20.24 25.85 19.06
N GLN A 47 21.06 26.84 18.71
CA GLN A 47 21.54 27.85 19.66
C GLN A 47 20.38 28.68 20.23
N LYS A 48 19.40 29.06 19.40
CA LYS A 48 18.21 29.80 19.84
C LYS A 48 17.36 28.95 20.81
N LEU A 49 17.12 27.68 20.47
CA LEU A 49 16.36 26.78 21.33
C LEU A 49 17.09 26.50 22.66
N ALA A 50 18.41 26.36 22.63
CA ALA A 50 19.24 26.18 23.81
C ALA A 50 19.16 27.42 24.72
N GLN A 51 19.21 28.63 24.16
CA GLN A 51 19.06 29.87 24.92
C GLN A 51 17.68 30.00 25.57
N GLN A 52 16.61 29.69 24.84
CA GLN A 52 15.25 29.69 25.37
C GLN A 52 15.06 28.70 26.52
N SER A 53 15.76 27.59 26.48
CA SER A 53 15.68 26.50 27.47
C SER A 53 16.78 26.59 28.55
N ALA A 54 17.66 27.59 28.51
CA ALA A 54 18.88 27.62 29.32
C ALA A 54 18.60 27.46 30.81
N LYS A 55 17.60 28.16 31.35
CA LYS A 55 17.22 28.08 32.78
C LYS A 55 16.92 26.68 33.30
N HIS A 56 16.55 25.77 32.41
CA HIS A 56 16.21 24.38 32.73
C HIS A 56 17.26 23.36 32.27
N LEU A 57 18.23 23.81 31.46
CA LEU A 57 19.30 22.94 30.93
C LEU A 57 20.56 22.99 31.78
N ILE A 58 20.88 24.18 32.32
CA ILE A 58 22.09 24.37 33.09
C ILE A 58 21.78 24.28 34.60
N ASP A 59 22.63 23.57 35.32
CA ASP A 59 22.58 23.45 36.78
C ASP A 59 23.51 24.48 37.46
N ASP A 60 24.48 25.01 36.69
CA ASP A 60 25.50 25.98 37.13
C ASP A 60 25.76 26.98 35.98
N GLU A 61 25.96 28.26 36.30
CA GLU A 61 26.25 29.35 35.35
C GLU A 61 27.52 29.12 34.51
N SER A 62 28.42 28.24 34.95
CA SER A 62 29.64 27.84 34.19
C SER A 62 29.37 26.91 33.00
N GLN A 63 28.16 26.36 32.90
CA GLN A 63 27.80 25.39 31.87
C GLN A 63 27.34 26.06 30.56
N ASP A 64 27.75 25.53 29.42
CA ASP A 64 27.28 25.94 28.09
C ASP A 64 25.95 25.25 27.75
N ALA A 65 24.86 25.99 27.81
CA ALA A 65 23.53 25.50 27.45
C ALA A 65 23.46 24.93 26.01
N GLY A 66 24.23 25.52 25.08
CA GLY A 66 24.29 25.06 23.70
C GLY A 66 24.96 23.68 23.57
N GLN A 67 26.01 23.44 24.37
CA GLN A 67 26.67 22.12 24.39
C GLN A 67 25.76 21.07 25.02
N ILE A 68 25.14 21.35 26.15
CA ILE A 68 24.20 20.44 26.83
C ILE A 68 23.04 20.11 25.91
N TYR A 69 22.46 21.12 25.24
CA TYR A 69 21.36 20.92 24.29
C TYR A 69 21.75 19.93 23.17
N ARG A 70 22.91 20.14 22.53
CA ARG A 70 23.39 19.26 21.44
C ARG A 70 23.63 17.83 21.91
N GLN A 71 24.26 17.65 23.08
CA GLN A 71 24.53 16.33 23.66
C GLN A 71 23.21 15.60 24.00
N THR A 72 22.27 16.32 24.61
CA THR A 72 20.94 15.78 24.94
C THR A 72 20.17 15.40 23.67
N LEU A 73 20.19 16.25 22.64
CA LEU A 73 19.56 15.94 21.35
C LEU A 73 20.18 14.72 20.67
N ALA A 74 21.51 14.57 20.72
CA ALA A 74 22.17 13.38 20.20
C ALA A 74 21.66 12.11 20.91
N SER A 75 21.60 12.14 22.26
CA SER A 75 21.07 11.01 23.04
C SER A 75 19.58 10.72 22.78
N ILE A 76 18.79 11.73 22.43
CA ILE A 76 17.40 11.55 22.00
C ILE A 76 17.36 10.82 20.66
N CYS A 77 18.17 11.24 19.67
CA CYS A 77 18.26 10.58 18.38
C CYS A 77 18.75 9.12 18.52
N ASP A 78 19.73 8.85 19.40
CA ASP A 78 20.15 7.48 19.70
C ASP A 78 18.96 6.62 20.16
N LYS A 79 18.15 7.16 21.09
CA LYS A 79 16.98 6.44 21.59
C LYS A 79 15.92 6.21 20.52
N MET A 80 15.69 7.17 19.64
CA MET A 80 14.73 7.02 18.54
C MET A 80 15.21 5.97 17.52
N GLU A 81 16.52 5.89 17.24
CA GLU A 81 17.10 4.86 16.38
C GLU A 81 17.01 3.46 17.01
N GLU A 82 17.19 3.33 18.33
CA GLU A 82 16.92 2.09 19.06
C GLU A 82 15.45 1.64 18.94
N MET A 83 14.54 2.59 18.75
CA MET A 83 13.09 2.34 18.64
C MET A 83 12.61 2.19 17.19
N GLY A 84 13.52 2.15 16.22
CA GLY A 84 13.22 1.85 14.82
C GLY A 84 13.36 3.02 13.85
N CYS A 85 13.75 4.22 14.31
CA CYS A 85 14.09 5.30 13.39
C CYS A 85 15.28 4.89 12.52
N PRO A 86 15.21 5.03 11.19
CA PRO A 86 16.34 4.71 10.32
C PRO A 86 17.60 5.48 10.72
N PRO A 87 18.76 4.82 10.87
CA PRO A 87 19.97 5.47 11.33
C PRO A 87 20.49 6.48 10.31
N SER A 88 20.91 7.64 10.80
CA SER A 88 21.51 8.69 9.97
C SER A 88 22.71 9.32 10.67
N LYS A 89 23.61 9.93 9.89
CA LYS A 89 24.86 10.52 10.41
C LYS A 89 24.90 12.03 10.14
N GLY A 90 25.68 12.75 10.97
CA GLY A 90 25.98 14.16 10.78
C GLY A 90 25.00 15.12 11.47
N ALA A 91 25.15 16.42 11.16
CA ALA A 91 24.44 17.50 11.83
C ALA A 91 22.92 17.49 11.61
N ASP A 92 22.46 16.82 10.57
CA ASP A 92 21.04 16.76 10.18
C ASP A 92 20.32 15.50 10.66
N ARG A 93 20.97 14.67 11.49
CA ARG A 93 20.40 13.45 12.06
C ARG A 93 19.03 13.68 12.71
N TRP A 94 18.86 14.75 13.44
CA TRP A 94 17.59 15.13 14.05
C TRP A 94 16.47 15.40 13.04
N LYS A 95 16.80 15.84 11.81
CA LYS A 95 15.80 16.04 10.75
C LYS A 95 15.21 14.71 10.29
N ASN A 96 16.07 13.68 10.19
CA ASN A 96 15.62 12.33 9.88
C ASN A 96 14.71 11.78 11.00
N CYS A 97 15.11 11.93 12.26
CA CYS A 97 14.29 11.56 13.41
C CYS A 97 12.93 12.29 13.40
N ARG A 98 12.92 13.58 13.06
CA ARG A 98 11.68 14.36 12.94
C ARG A 98 10.78 13.85 11.83
N TYR A 99 11.35 13.56 10.66
CA TYR A 99 10.60 12.99 9.54
C TYR A 99 9.94 11.67 9.94
N TRP A 100 10.74 10.74 10.46
CA TRP A 100 10.24 9.46 10.97
C TRP A 100 9.15 9.62 12.03
N LEU A 101 9.31 10.55 12.95
CA LEU A 101 8.34 10.83 13.99
C LEU A 101 6.99 11.28 13.41
N ARG A 102 7.01 12.17 12.42
CA ARG A 102 5.78 12.75 11.83
C ARG A 102 5.11 11.85 10.82
N GLU A 103 5.87 11.13 10.01
CA GLU A 103 5.30 10.31 8.94
C GLU A 103 4.94 8.90 9.42
N GLU A 104 5.80 8.27 10.21
CA GLU A 104 5.60 6.89 10.61
C GLU A 104 4.97 6.77 12.00
N MET A 105 5.58 7.39 13.02
CA MET A 105 5.12 7.24 14.39
C MET A 105 3.78 7.92 14.64
N PHE A 106 3.54 9.10 14.02
CA PHE A 106 2.25 9.76 14.13
C PHE A 106 1.14 8.96 13.43
N ALA A 107 1.39 8.41 12.25
CA ALA A 107 0.42 7.57 11.56
C ALA A 107 0.02 6.35 12.39
N GLN A 108 1.00 5.71 13.04
CA GLN A 108 0.73 4.60 13.95
C GLN A 108 -0.08 5.04 15.16
N TRP A 109 0.35 6.10 15.86
CA TRP A 109 -0.34 6.63 17.03
C TRP A 109 -1.77 7.08 16.69
N ALA A 110 -1.97 7.78 15.59
CA ALA A 110 -3.29 8.23 15.15
C ALA A 110 -4.25 7.05 14.85
N LYS A 111 -3.72 5.92 14.33
CA LYS A 111 -4.49 4.68 14.21
C LYS A 111 -4.84 4.11 15.59
N GLU A 112 -3.89 4.05 16.51
CA GLU A 112 -4.08 3.57 17.90
C GLU A 112 -5.13 4.42 18.66
N GLN A 113 -5.19 5.75 18.39
CA GLN A 113 -6.18 6.67 18.96
C GLN A 113 -7.52 6.67 18.21
N GLY A 114 -7.66 5.93 17.11
CA GLY A 114 -8.87 5.91 16.28
C GLY A 114 -9.12 7.20 15.49
N LEU A 115 -8.14 8.09 15.39
CA LEU A 115 -8.20 9.32 14.58
C LEU A 115 -8.18 9.00 13.09
N ILE A 116 -7.47 7.92 12.71
CA ILE A 116 -7.46 7.37 11.36
C ILE A 116 -8.33 6.11 11.40
N LYS A 117 -9.51 6.18 10.81
CA LYS A 117 -10.33 4.98 10.62
C LYS A 117 -9.63 4.08 9.60
N PRO A 118 -9.39 2.80 9.93
CA PRO A 118 -8.89 1.87 8.93
C PRO A 118 -9.89 1.78 7.78
N ARG A 119 -9.39 1.82 6.54
CA ARG A 119 -10.22 1.62 5.36
C ARG A 119 -10.94 0.27 5.46
N THR A 120 -12.18 0.22 5.02
CA THR A 120 -12.88 -1.05 4.83
C THR A 120 -12.35 -1.78 3.60
N ILE A 121 -12.61 -3.07 3.48
CA ILE A 121 -12.27 -3.86 2.29
C ILE A 121 -12.92 -3.26 1.04
N GLU A 122 -14.16 -2.81 1.17
CA GLU A 122 -14.92 -2.15 0.11
C GLU A 122 -14.28 -0.83 -0.35
N GLU A 123 -13.84 0.01 0.59
CA GLU A 123 -13.13 1.24 0.27
C GLU A 123 -11.81 0.98 -0.45
N CYS A 124 -11.03 -0.01 0.00
CA CYS A 124 -9.77 -0.39 -0.67
C CYS A 124 -10.03 -0.89 -2.10
N TRP A 125 -11.03 -1.76 -2.29
CA TRP A 125 -11.40 -2.29 -3.60
C TRP A 125 -11.83 -1.16 -4.55
N ASN A 126 -12.71 -0.27 -4.09
CA ASN A 126 -13.20 0.84 -4.88
C ASN A 126 -12.12 1.88 -5.23
N GLU A 127 -11.14 2.11 -4.34
CA GLU A 127 -9.99 2.97 -4.65
C GLU A 127 -9.12 2.36 -5.75
N LEU A 128 -8.83 1.04 -5.70
CA LEU A 128 -8.08 0.33 -6.75
C LEU A 128 -8.85 0.34 -8.09
N LYS A 129 -10.17 0.08 -8.04
CA LYS A 129 -11.05 0.17 -9.22
C LYS A 129 -11.01 1.57 -9.84
N THR A 130 -11.15 2.62 -9.03
CA THR A 130 -11.10 4.01 -9.50
C THR A 130 -9.75 4.33 -10.15
N LYS A 131 -8.64 3.79 -9.63
CA LYS A 131 -7.34 3.91 -10.28
C LYS A 131 -7.31 3.27 -11.67
N ALA A 132 -7.89 2.07 -11.81
CA ALA A 132 -7.99 1.40 -13.11
C ALA A 132 -8.81 2.25 -14.11
N GLU A 133 -9.92 2.81 -13.67
CA GLU A 133 -10.80 3.66 -14.51
C GLU A 133 -10.11 4.96 -14.94
N ASN A 134 -9.30 5.56 -14.05
CA ASN A 134 -8.57 6.80 -14.34
C ASN A 134 -7.30 6.57 -15.18
N SER A 135 -6.80 5.35 -15.23
CA SER A 135 -5.59 4.98 -15.99
C SER A 135 -5.86 4.73 -17.48
N GLN A 136 -7.14 4.74 -17.93
CA GLN A 136 -7.53 4.60 -19.33
C GLN A 136 -7.77 5.99 -19.99
N PRO A 137 -7.59 6.16 -21.31
CA PRO A 137 -6.72 5.49 -22.26
C PRO A 137 -5.81 6.46 -23.01
N THR A 138 -4.72 5.99 -23.52
CA THR A 138 -4.06 6.63 -24.66
C THR A 138 -4.88 6.35 -25.93
N THR A 139 -5.03 7.33 -26.82
CA THR A 139 -5.68 7.21 -28.12
C THR A 139 -4.99 6.24 -29.09
N ASP A 140 -3.90 5.67 -28.66
CA ASP A 140 -3.03 4.75 -29.41
C ASP A 140 -3.42 3.29 -29.12
N LYS A 141 -4.14 2.67 -30.05
CA LYS A 141 -4.66 1.28 -29.91
C LYS A 141 -3.55 0.22 -29.68
N GLU A 142 -2.30 0.53 -30.04
CA GLU A 142 -1.17 -0.39 -29.86
C GLU A 142 -0.61 -0.39 -28.42
N LYS A 143 -1.04 0.55 -27.59
CA LYS A 143 -0.60 0.69 -26.17
C LYS A 143 -1.73 0.51 -25.17
N GLN A 144 -2.85 -0.01 -25.57
CA GLN A 144 -4.01 -0.16 -24.70
C GLN A 144 -3.85 -1.39 -23.83
N SER A 145 -3.84 -1.19 -22.52
CA SER A 145 -3.87 -2.27 -21.53
C SER A 145 -5.32 -2.72 -21.32
N GLU A 146 -5.53 -4.03 -21.17
CA GLU A 146 -6.86 -4.62 -21.09
C GLU A 146 -6.85 -5.87 -20.20
N LEU A 147 -7.90 -6.04 -19.42
CA LEU A 147 -8.20 -7.26 -18.68
C LEU A 147 -9.46 -7.90 -19.25
N ILE A 148 -9.32 -9.11 -19.80
CA ILE A 148 -10.35 -9.78 -20.60
C ILE A 148 -10.72 -11.10 -19.96
N VAL A 149 -12.01 -11.41 -19.94
CA VAL A 149 -12.55 -12.71 -19.55
C VAL A 149 -13.02 -13.42 -20.82
N GLU A 150 -12.60 -14.66 -21.02
CA GLU A 150 -12.95 -15.48 -22.17
C GLU A 150 -13.47 -16.84 -21.71
N LYS A 151 -14.42 -17.41 -22.45
CA LYS A 151 -14.81 -18.79 -22.25
C LYS A 151 -13.63 -19.69 -22.64
N TRP A 152 -13.30 -20.63 -21.77
CA TRP A 152 -12.31 -21.63 -22.10
C TRP A 152 -12.85 -22.57 -23.20
N GLU A 153 -12.10 -22.75 -24.23
CA GLU A 153 -12.39 -23.70 -25.30
C GLU A 153 -11.17 -24.61 -25.50
N PRO A 154 -11.35 -25.95 -25.50
CA PRO A 154 -10.26 -26.86 -25.84
C PRO A 154 -9.74 -26.51 -27.24
N GLN A 155 -8.42 -26.39 -27.38
CA GLN A 155 -7.76 -25.92 -28.61
C GLN A 155 -8.16 -26.76 -29.86
N LEU A 156 -9.27 -26.38 -30.47
CA LEU A 156 -9.68 -26.80 -31.80
C LEU A 156 -10.01 -25.56 -32.62
N ALA A 157 -8.97 -25.05 -33.32
CA ALA A 157 -9.05 -24.00 -34.33
C ALA A 157 -9.35 -22.57 -33.87
N ASP A 158 -8.27 -21.80 -33.82
CA ASP A 158 -8.28 -20.32 -33.85
C ASP A 158 -8.93 -19.82 -35.16
N MET A 159 -10.22 -19.50 -35.11
CA MET A 159 -10.91 -18.76 -36.16
C MET A 159 -11.48 -17.49 -35.56
N GLY A 160 -10.69 -16.42 -35.66
CA GLY A 160 -10.89 -15.04 -35.20
C GLY A 160 -12.33 -14.55 -35.03
N ALA A 161 -12.85 -14.67 -33.84
CA ALA A 161 -14.10 -13.99 -33.44
C ALA A 161 -13.83 -12.51 -33.15
N ARG A 162 -14.47 -11.62 -33.90
CA ARG A 162 -14.46 -10.19 -33.64
C ARG A 162 -15.13 -9.90 -32.30
N ARG A 163 -14.37 -9.36 -31.36
CA ARG A 163 -14.81 -9.02 -30.01
C ARG A 163 -15.83 -7.88 -30.00
N ASN A 164 -17.04 -8.16 -29.51
CA ASN A 164 -17.97 -7.14 -29.07
C ASN A 164 -17.79 -6.96 -27.56
N ILE A 165 -17.13 -5.89 -27.15
CA ILE A 165 -16.94 -5.49 -25.75
C ILE A 165 -18.27 -4.98 -25.18
N LYS A 166 -19.28 -5.82 -25.10
CA LYS A 166 -20.55 -5.51 -24.41
C LYS A 166 -20.73 -6.54 -23.31
N ARG A 167 -20.77 -6.04 -22.04
CA ARG A 167 -21.15 -6.75 -20.82
C ARG A 167 -21.05 -8.26 -20.98
N GLN A 168 -19.90 -8.81 -20.67
CA GLN A 168 -19.69 -10.24 -20.78
C GLN A 168 -20.66 -10.94 -19.84
N GLN A 169 -21.40 -11.90 -20.35
CA GLN A 169 -22.33 -12.73 -19.58
C GLN A 169 -21.97 -14.18 -19.86
N PHE A 170 -21.82 -14.96 -18.80
CA PHE A 170 -21.50 -16.37 -18.89
C PHE A 170 -22.56 -17.19 -18.13
N PRO A 171 -22.98 -18.33 -18.64
CA PRO A 171 -23.78 -19.29 -17.87
C PRO A 171 -23.01 -19.78 -16.64
N ALA A 172 -23.70 -20.04 -15.53
CA ALA A 172 -23.10 -20.74 -14.39
C ALA A 172 -22.49 -22.07 -14.81
N ASN A 173 -21.43 -22.48 -14.15
CA ASN A 173 -20.57 -23.61 -14.48
C ASN A 173 -19.87 -23.47 -15.86
N SER A 174 -19.60 -22.23 -16.27
CA SER A 174 -18.72 -22.01 -17.43
C SER A 174 -17.26 -22.11 -17.00
N ASP A 175 -16.46 -22.74 -17.85
CA ASP A 175 -15.01 -22.69 -17.75
C ASP A 175 -14.50 -21.40 -18.37
N LEU A 176 -13.75 -20.61 -17.61
CA LEU A 176 -13.28 -19.28 -18.01
C LEU A 176 -11.75 -19.21 -17.99
N THR A 177 -11.21 -18.31 -18.80
CA THR A 177 -9.79 -17.93 -18.74
C THR A 177 -9.69 -16.40 -18.72
N TYR A 178 -8.65 -15.91 -18.05
CA TYR A 178 -8.41 -14.48 -17.93
C TYR A 178 -7.16 -14.09 -18.72
N ARG A 179 -7.23 -12.98 -19.45
CA ARG A 179 -6.11 -12.46 -20.22
C ARG A 179 -5.80 -11.05 -19.75
N VAL A 180 -4.56 -10.86 -19.31
CA VAL A 180 -4.00 -9.57 -18.97
C VAL A 180 -3.12 -9.11 -20.13
N ILE A 181 -3.51 -8.02 -20.78
CA ILE A 181 -2.75 -7.40 -21.87
C ILE A 181 -2.21 -6.09 -21.34
N SER A 182 -0.90 -5.90 -21.35
CA SER A 182 -0.24 -4.65 -20.97
C SER A 182 1.12 -4.54 -21.65
N PRO A 183 1.52 -3.36 -22.14
CA PRO A 183 2.87 -3.12 -22.61
C PRO A 183 3.89 -3.04 -21.46
N GLN A 184 3.43 -2.87 -20.23
CA GLN A 184 4.27 -2.81 -19.05
C GLN A 184 4.68 -4.20 -18.61
N SER A 185 6.00 -4.45 -18.47
CA SER A 185 6.51 -5.65 -17.81
C SER A 185 6.62 -5.45 -16.30
N GLY A 186 6.43 -6.54 -15.55
CA GLY A 186 6.52 -6.47 -14.09
C GLY A 186 5.90 -7.69 -13.42
N HIS A 187 5.58 -7.53 -12.15
CA HIS A 187 4.90 -8.55 -11.37
C HIS A 187 3.39 -8.30 -11.39
N LEU A 188 2.66 -9.31 -11.87
CA LEU A 188 1.21 -9.33 -11.92
C LEU A 188 0.65 -9.88 -10.61
N MET A 189 -0.32 -9.18 -10.05
CA MET A 189 -1.23 -9.68 -9.05
C MET A 189 -2.65 -9.63 -9.63
N LEU A 190 -3.39 -10.74 -9.57
CA LEU A 190 -4.76 -10.82 -10.04
C LEU A 190 -5.66 -11.20 -8.88
N PHE A 191 -6.69 -10.41 -8.68
CA PHE A 191 -7.70 -10.61 -7.65
C PHE A 191 -9.07 -10.77 -8.31
N GLU A 192 -9.84 -11.73 -7.81
CA GLU A 192 -11.23 -11.92 -8.15
C GLU A 192 -12.12 -11.61 -6.96
N ARG A 193 -13.19 -10.87 -7.21
CA ARG A 193 -14.22 -10.64 -6.22
C ARG A 193 -15.50 -11.30 -6.67
N GLU A 194 -15.90 -12.28 -5.89
CA GLU A 194 -17.10 -13.06 -6.09
C GLU A 194 -18.39 -12.27 -5.79
N PRO A 195 -19.56 -12.71 -6.26
CA PRO A 195 -20.85 -12.07 -5.98
C PRO A 195 -21.18 -11.92 -4.49
N ASN A 196 -20.74 -12.86 -3.66
CA ASN A 196 -20.90 -12.83 -2.20
C ASN A 196 -20.00 -11.80 -1.49
N GLY A 197 -19.04 -11.20 -2.24
CA GLY A 197 -18.08 -10.20 -1.76
C GLY A 197 -16.74 -10.76 -1.31
N THR A 198 -16.54 -12.08 -1.31
CA THR A 198 -15.23 -12.71 -1.06
C THR A 198 -14.24 -12.27 -2.13
N ILE A 199 -13.00 -11.99 -1.74
CA ILE A 199 -11.92 -11.62 -2.65
C ILE A 199 -10.85 -12.70 -2.57
N ILE A 200 -10.43 -13.22 -3.74
CA ILE A 200 -9.45 -14.29 -3.86
C ILE A 200 -8.25 -13.80 -4.68
N CYS A 201 -7.04 -14.11 -4.23
CA CYS A 201 -5.82 -13.88 -4.98
C CYS A 201 -5.57 -15.04 -5.95
N LEU A 202 -5.77 -14.82 -7.24
CA LEU A 202 -5.58 -15.81 -8.29
C LEU A 202 -4.16 -15.81 -8.87
N CYS A 203 -3.42 -14.72 -8.70
CA CYS A 203 -2.01 -14.60 -9.09
C CYS A 203 -1.29 -13.67 -8.08
N PRO A 204 -0.20 -14.13 -7.43
CA PRO A 204 0.33 -15.50 -7.48
C PRO A 204 -0.54 -16.50 -6.72
N SER A 205 -0.72 -17.71 -7.28
CA SER A 205 -1.40 -18.84 -6.65
C SER A 205 -1.04 -20.16 -7.35
N GLU A 206 -1.71 -21.27 -7.06
CA GLU A 206 -1.59 -22.54 -7.81
C GLU A 206 -2.00 -22.40 -9.27
N PHE A 207 -2.84 -21.43 -9.61
CA PHE A 207 -3.20 -21.11 -11.00
C PHE A 207 -2.09 -20.37 -11.76
N ALA A 208 -1.20 -19.68 -11.00
CA ALA A 208 -0.13 -18.87 -11.56
C ALA A 208 1.00 -18.71 -10.53
N ARG A 209 1.86 -19.72 -10.40
CA ARG A 209 2.98 -19.70 -9.44
C ARG A 209 4.01 -18.61 -9.74
N SER A 210 4.17 -18.26 -11.03
CA SER A 210 4.96 -17.13 -11.47
C SER A 210 4.07 -15.92 -11.67
N SER A 211 4.37 -14.82 -11.00
CA SER A 211 3.66 -13.55 -11.17
C SER A 211 4.27 -12.66 -12.27
N TYR A 212 5.32 -13.10 -12.99
CA TYR A 212 5.99 -12.22 -13.95
C TYR A 212 5.20 -12.07 -15.24
N HIS A 213 4.84 -10.84 -15.58
CA HIS A 213 4.24 -10.41 -16.84
C HIS A 213 5.31 -9.79 -17.75
N ALA A 214 5.44 -10.31 -18.95
CA ALA A 214 6.53 -9.95 -19.87
C ALA A 214 6.27 -8.70 -20.74
N GLY A 215 5.23 -7.90 -20.41
CA GLY A 215 4.89 -6.69 -21.16
C GLY A 215 4.19 -6.94 -22.50
N LYS A 216 3.38 -7.98 -22.59
CA LYS A 216 2.55 -8.31 -23.77
C LYS A 216 1.20 -8.85 -23.35
N GLU A 217 1.13 -10.14 -23.17
CA GLU A 217 -0.07 -10.87 -22.78
C GLU A 217 0.30 -11.96 -21.78
N THR A 218 -0.51 -12.08 -20.73
CA THR A 218 -0.46 -13.22 -19.81
C THR A 218 -1.86 -13.83 -19.77
N LYS A 219 -1.96 -15.10 -20.10
CA LYS A 219 -3.20 -15.88 -19.99
C LYS A 219 -3.16 -16.71 -18.71
N LEU A 220 -4.26 -16.70 -17.99
CA LEU A 220 -4.43 -17.41 -16.72
C LEU A 220 -5.61 -18.39 -16.83
N PRO A 221 -5.53 -19.59 -16.23
CA PRO A 221 -4.35 -20.15 -15.55
C PRO A 221 -3.12 -20.26 -16.46
N LEU A 222 -1.91 -20.24 -15.84
CA LEU A 222 -0.67 -20.40 -16.62
C LEU A 222 -0.54 -21.84 -17.17
N PRO A 223 0.19 -22.03 -18.28
CA PRO A 223 0.35 -23.37 -18.89
C PRO A 223 1.01 -24.43 -18.00
N ASP A 224 1.73 -24.01 -16.96
CA ASP A 224 2.38 -24.87 -15.96
C ASP A 224 1.50 -25.13 -14.73
N SER A 225 0.28 -24.59 -14.70
CA SER A 225 -0.73 -24.91 -13.70
C SER A 225 -1.35 -26.27 -13.94
N GLU A 226 -1.85 -26.90 -12.89
CA GLU A 226 -2.66 -28.12 -12.96
C GLU A 226 -4.10 -27.86 -13.45
N TYR A 227 -4.48 -26.58 -13.51
CA TYR A 227 -5.80 -26.12 -13.92
C TYR A 227 -5.75 -25.52 -15.32
N GLU A 228 -6.78 -25.79 -16.10
CA GLU A 228 -6.91 -25.26 -17.47
C GLU A 228 -7.87 -24.05 -17.55
N SER A 229 -8.74 -23.90 -16.56
CA SER A 229 -9.79 -22.86 -16.48
C SER A 229 -10.14 -22.50 -15.04
N PHE A 230 -10.88 -21.42 -14.89
CA PHE A 230 -11.56 -21.02 -13.66
C PHE A 230 -13.05 -21.39 -13.78
N GLY A 231 -13.67 -21.92 -12.74
CA GLY A 231 -15.11 -22.17 -12.70
C GLY A 231 -15.88 -20.90 -12.32
N SER A 232 -17.06 -20.70 -12.88
CA SER A 232 -17.98 -19.61 -12.50
C SER A 232 -19.27 -20.21 -11.93
N ASP A 233 -19.32 -20.41 -10.62
CA ASP A 233 -20.40 -21.17 -9.98
C ASP A 233 -21.51 -20.28 -9.44
N GLU A 234 -21.17 -19.13 -8.86
CA GLU A 234 -22.12 -18.23 -8.22
C GLU A 234 -22.81 -17.29 -9.21
N LEU A 235 -24.14 -17.12 -9.05
CA LEU A 235 -24.89 -16.17 -9.87
C LEU A 235 -24.66 -14.74 -9.38
N GLY A 236 -24.35 -13.85 -10.31
CA GLY A 236 -24.16 -12.43 -10.00
C GLY A 236 -22.98 -11.80 -10.73
N TRP A 237 -22.59 -10.62 -10.25
CA TRP A 237 -21.46 -9.90 -10.80
C TRP A 237 -20.16 -10.38 -10.16
N GLU A 238 -19.28 -10.90 -10.98
CA GLU A 238 -17.87 -11.16 -10.64
C GLU A 238 -17.00 -10.02 -11.16
N GLN A 239 -16.01 -9.64 -10.37
CA GLN A 239 -15.13 -8.51 -10.66
C GLN A 239 -13.69 -8.98 -10.61
N LEU A 240 -12.90 -8.56 -11.60
CA LEU A 240 -11.47 -8.85 -11.66
C LEU A 240 -10.67 -7.55 -11.57
N LEU A 241 -9.59 -7.61 -10.81
CA LEU A 241 -8.66 -6.51 -10.64
C LEU A 241 -7.23 -7.05 -10.82
N ALA A 242 -6.52 -6.55 -11.84
CA ALA A 242 -5.13 -6.88 -12.08
C ALA A 242 -4.25 -5.69 -11.69
N VAL A 243 -3.18 -5.95 -10.97
CA VAL A 243 -2.17 -4.96 -10.57
C VAL A 243 -0.83 -5.41 -11.11
N ILE A 244 -0.15 -4.56 -11.89
CA ILE A 244 1.19 -4.80 -12.41
C ILE A 244 2.14 -3.79 -11.77
N THR A 245 3.19 -4.28 -11.12
CA THR A 245 4.21 -3.45 -10.45
C THR A 245 5.61 -3.85 -10.91
N PRO A 246 6.58 -2.92 -10.96
CA PRO A 246 7.95 -3.24 -11.34
C PRO A 246 8.58 -4.34 -10.48
N GLU A 247 8.26 -4.34 -9.19
CA GLU A 247 8.70 -5.32 -8.21
C GLU A 247 7.50 -5.95 -7.50
N LEU A 248 7.62 -7.20 -7.09
CA LEU A 248 6.59 -7.85 -6.26
C LEU A 248 6.58 -7.21 -4.88
N PRO A 249 5.41 -6.81 -4.35
CA PRO A 249 5.32 -6.32 -2.99
C PRO A 249 5.95 -7.29 -1.98
N PRO A 250 6.68 -6.81 -0.97
CA PRO A 250 7.43 -7.65 -0.03
C PRO A 250 6.54 -8.31 1.04
N PHE A 251 5.28 -8.60 0.72
CA PHE A 251 4.34 -9.21 1.65
C PHE A 251 4.54 -10.72 1.71
N GLN A 252 4.60 -11.26 2.93
CA GLN A 252 4.79 -12.69 3.13
C GLN A 252 3.62 -13.50 2.59
N TRP A 253 2.39 -13.05 2.78
CA TRP A 253 1.19 -13.73 2.30
C TRP A 253 1.16 -13.92 0.76
N LEU A 254 1.72 -12.99 -0.03
CA LEU A 254 1.88 -13.17 -1.48
C LEU A 254 2.86 -14.29 -1.85
N LYS A 255 3.80 -14.62 -0.97
CA LYS A 255 4.71 -15.76 -1.16
C LYS A 255 4.01 -17.05 -0.80
N ASP A 256 3.19 -17.02 0.25
CA ASP A 256 2.45 -18.18 0.75
C ASP A 256 1.32 -18.56 -0.21
N SER A 257 0.65 -17.58 -0.83
CA SER A 257 -0.41 -17.80 -1.83
C SER A 257 0.01 -18.55 -3.09
N ARG A 258 1.31 -18.70 -3.37
CA ARG A 258 1.81 -19.45 -4.53
C ARG A 258 1.46 -20.94 -4.55
N GLN A 259 1.08 -21.50 -3.40
CA GLN A 259 0.72 -22.91 -3.27
C GLN A 259 -0.78 -23.14 -3.32
N GLU A 260 -1.57 -22.15 -2.86
CA GLU A 260 -3.02 -22.22 -2.79
C GLU A 260 -3.59 -20.80 -2.88
N ALA A 261 -4.66 -20.63 -3.64
CA ALA A 261 -5.36 -19.34 -3.75
C ALA A 261 -5.82 -18.87 -2.37
N LEU A 262 -5.47 -17.65 -2.02
CA LEU A 262 -5.71 -17.09 -0.70
C LEU A 262 -6.90 -16.13 -0.71
N GLU A 263 -7.78 -16.26 0.27
CA GLU A 263 -8.78 -15.24 0.54
C GLU A 263 -8.10 -13.96 1.06
N VAL A 264 -8.40 -12.84 0.41
CA VAL A 264 -7.80 -11.54 0.65
C VAL A 264 -8.65 -10.76 1.63
N ASP A 265 -8.12 -10.53 2.80
CA ASP A 265 -8.78 -9.72 3.81
C ASP A 265 -8.51 -8.21 3.63
N ARG A 266 -9.08 -7.43 4.56
CA ARG A 266 -8.92 -5.97 4.58
C ARG A 266 -7.46 -5.52 4.67
N GLU A 267 -6.64 -6.22 5.46
CA GLU A 267 -5.24 -5.81 5.70
C GLU A 267 -4.38 -6.11 4.49
N HIS A 268 -4.62 -7.25 3.85
CA HIS A 268 -3.99 -7.61 2.59
C HIS A 268 -4.29 -6.58 1.50
N LEU A 269 -5.56 -6.23 1.32
CA LEU A 269 -5.96 -5.30 0.25
C LEU A 269 -5.51 -3.86 0.54
N ALA A 270 -5.55 -3.41 1.80
CA ALA A 270 -5.01 -2.11 2.20
C ALA A 270 -3.50 -2.03 1.94
N GLY A 271 -2.75 -3.10 2.25
CA GLY A 271 -1.32 -3.18 1.95
C GLY A 271 -1.03 -3.06 0.45
N ILE A 272 -1.79 -3.77 -0.41
CA ILE A 272 -1.68 -3.65 -1.87
C ILE A 272 -1.96 -2.22 -2.33
N LEU A 273 -3.03 -1.60 -1.84
CA LEU A 273 -3.40 -0.23 -2.20
C LEU A 273 -2.32 0.77 -1.79
N ASP A 274 -1.78 0.66 -0.57
CA ASP A 274 -0.71 1.54 -0.09
C ASP A 274 0.58 1.32 -0.90
N TYR A 275 0.90 0.07 -1.26
CA TYR A 275 2.03 -0.24 -2.13
C TYR A 275 1.85 0.37 -3.52
N VAL A 276 0.70 0.18 -4.16
CA VAL A 276 0.36 0.79 -5.47
C VAL A 276 0.47 2.32 -5.41
N ASN A 277 0.02 2.94 -4.30
CA ASN A 277 0.12 4.39 -4.11
C ASN A 277 1.57 4.88 -3.97
N SER A 278 2.47 4.05 -3.48
CA SER A 278 3.90 4.37 -3.34
C SER A 278 4.69 4.21 -4.65
N GLN A 279 4.15 3.49 -5.64
CA GLN A 279 4.82 3.20 -6.90
C GLN A 279 4.43 4.22 -7.99
N THR A 280 5.40 4.81 -8.67
CA THR A 280 5.15 5.72 -9.80
C THR A 280 4.70 5.01 -11.07
N ASN A 281 5.03 3.73 -11.19
CA ASN A 281 4.80 2.92 -12.40
C ASN A 281 3.93 1.69 -12.10
N ALA A 282 3.02 1.76 -11.13
CA ALA A 282 2.03 0.73 -10.94
C ALA A 282 0.89 0.90 -11.95
N GLU A 283 0.49 -0.18 -12.60
CA GLU A 283 -0.67 -0.21 -13.47
C GLU A 283 -1.78 -1.03 -12.81
N VAL A 284 -3.00 -0.54 -12.89
CA VAL A 284 -4.18 -1.22 -12.36
C VAL A 284 -5.20 -1.37 -13.47
N LEU A 285 -5.69 -2.59 -13.68
CA LEU A 285 -6.71 -2.93 -14.67
C LEU A 285 -7.93 -3.50 -13.96
N TYR A 286 -9.10 -3.24 -14.50
CA TYR A 286 -10.36 -3.71 -13.94
C TYR A 286 -11.29 -4.19 -15.04
N THR A 287 -11.99 -5.28 -14.79
CA THR A 287 -13.12 -5.74 -15.59
C THR A 287 -14.16 -6.41 -14.70
N GLN A 288 -15.37 -6.60 -15.24
CA GLN A 288 -16.44 -7.35 -14.56
C GLN A 288 -17.28 -8.12 -15.57
N TYR A 289 -17.84 -9.23 -15.10
CA TYR A 289 -18.75 -10.05 -15.91
C TYR A 289 -19.90 -10.57 -15.06
N LEU A 290 -20.98 -10.95 -15.73
CA LEU A 290 -22.20 -11.42 -15.07
C LEU A 290 -22.33 -12.95 -15.28
N VAL A 291 -22.43 -13.68 -14.19
CA VAL A 291 -22.78 -15.09 -14.20
C VAL A 291 -24.31 -15.21 -14.12
N VAL A 292 -24.91 -15.86 -15.11
CA VAL A 292 -26.35 -16.05 -15.21
C VAL A 292 -26.72 -17.53 -15.12
N ALA A 293 -27.97 -17.81 -14.73
CA ALA A 293 -28.44 -19.17 -14.71
C ALA A 293 -28.34 -19.83 -16.10
N SER A 294 -27.84 -21.06 -16.14
CA SER A 294 -27.80 -21.84 -17.36
C SER A 294 -29.22 -22.03 -17.90
N GLN A 295 -29.47 -21.60 -19.14
CA GLN A 295 -30.75 -21.91 -19.78
C GLN A 295 -30.74 -23.40 -20.08
N GLY A 296 -31.61 -24.16 -19.36
CA GLY A 296 -31.80 -25.60 -19.55
C GLY A 296 -32.42 -25.93 -20.91
#